data_1212ffa8b5f8dfa8b925ee9d46ecd2bb
#
_entry.id   1212ffa8b5f8dfa8b925ee9d46ecd2bb
#
_cell.length_a   1.000
_cell.length_b   1.000
_cell.length_c   1.000
_cell.angle_alpha   90.00
_cell.angle_beta   90.00
_cell.angle_gamma   90.00
#
_symmetry.space_group_name_H-M   'P 1'
#
loop_
_entity.id
_entity.type
_entity.pdbx_description
1 polymer ?
#
loop_
_entity_poly.entity_id
_entity_poly.type
_entity_poly.pdbx_seq_one_letter_code
_entity_poly.pdbx_strand_id
1 'polypeptide(L)'
;FLYVGIGSNSNITERGMAAEVNRAEVWEIDAETGLHRPYATGLRNPTALTIQPDTDQLWAVVNERDELGPDLVPDYLTTVQEGGFYGWPYSYWGQHVDPRVRPQDPDKGESAISPDYGLGSHVAPLGLAFSIPEMGDEFAEGVFIGEHGSWNRNDPVGYKVVFVPFSNGEPDGEPIDFVTGFLTDDSRTRGRPVGVTIDP
;
A
#
# COMPACT_ATOMS: atom_id res chain seq x y z
N PHE A 1 -1.80 5.68 20.42
CA PHE A 1 -0.70 5.02 19.70
C PHE A 1 -0.37 5.77 18.42
N LEU A 2 0.87 5.60 17.96
CA LEU A 2 1.34 6.03 16.64
C LEU A 2 1.63 4.78 15.80
N TYR A 3 1.14 4.74 14.56
CA TYR A 3 1.43 3.66 13.62
C TYR A 3 2.45 4.12 12.58
N VAL A 4 3.47 3.29 12.32
CA VAL A 4 4.57 3.62 11.42
C VAL A 4 4.83 2.47 10.47
N GLY A 5 4.78 2.75 9.16
CA GLY A 5 5.17 1.80 8.13
C GLY A 5 6.69 1.71 7.98
N ILE A 6 7.23 0.51 8.04
CA ILE A 6 8.65 0.22 7.84
C ILE A 6 8.81 -0.66 6.60
N GLY A 7 9.32 -0.09 5.54
CA GLY A 7 9.54 -0.82 4.29
C GLY A 7 10.62 -1.89 4.37
N SER A 8 10.60 -2.83 3.43
CA SER A 8 11.64 -3.83 3.24
C SER A 8 13.00 -3.18 2.92
N ASN A 9 14.08 -3.90 3.18
CA ASN A 9 15.43 -3.47 2.83
C ASN A 9 15.80 -3.81 1.38
N SER A 10 15.08 -4.75 0.78
CA SER A 10 15.32 -5.24 -0.58
C SER A 10 14.00 -5.60 -1.28
N ASN A 11 14.07 -5.91 -2.57
CA ASN A 11 12.89 -6.28 -3.35
C ASN A 11 12.34 -7.66 -2.95
N ILE A 12 13.21 -8.66 -2.93
CA ILE A 12 12.89 -10.07 -2.67
C ILE A 12 13.95 -10.76 -1.79
N THR A 13 14.46 -10.07 -0.77
CA THR A 13 15.50 -10.60 0.14
C THR A 13 16.86 -10.83 -0.48
N GLU A 14 17.25 -10.10 -1.54
CA GLU A 14 18.54 -10.22 -2.24
C GLU A 14 19.74 -9.96 -1.33
N ARG A 15 19.52 -9.23 -0.23
CA ARG A 15 20.52 -8.95 0.80
C ARG A 15 20.52 -9.97 1.94
N GLY A 16 19.71 -11.03 1.80
CA GLY A 16 19.51 -12.08 2.80
C GLY A 16 18.45 -11.73 3.85
N MET A 17 17.80 -12.76 4.40
CA MET A 17 16.72 -12.64 5.39
C MET A 17 17.14 -11.87 6.66
N ALA A 18 18.40 -11.93 7.05
CA ALA A 18 18.89 -11.21 8.22
C ALA A 18 18.83 -9.67 8.05
N ALA A 19 18.89 -9.18 6.80
CA ALA A 19 18.78 -7.76 6.50
C ALA A 19 17.32 -7.26 6.56
N GLU A 20 16.36 -8.16 6.61
CA GLU A 20 14.92 -7.87 6.66
C GLU A 20 14.33 -7.96 8.09
N VAL A 21 15.16 -8.22 9.08
CA VAL A 21 14.70 -8.21 10.48
C VAL A 21 14.15 -6.83 10.86
N ASN A 22 12.93 -6.79 11.40
CA ASN A 22 12.18 -5.57 11.73
C ASN A 22 11.88 -4.69 10.49
N ARG A 23 11.63 -5.32 9.34
CA ARG A 23 11.29 -4.68 8.09
C ARG A 23 10.02 -5.29 7.49
N ALA A 24 9.43 -4.59 6.50
CA ALA A 24 8.16 -4.96 5.89
C ALA A 24 7.05 -5.12 6.93
N GLU A 25 6.94 -4.15 7.81
CA GLU A 25 6.08 -4.17 9.00
C GLU A 25 5.35 -2.85 9.18
N VAL A 26 4.23 -2.91 9.90
CA VAL A 26 3.64 -1.75 10.57
C VAL A 26 3.94 -1.88 12.06
N TRP A 27 4.52 -0.86 12.63
CA TRP A 27 4.79 -0.78 14.06
C TRP A 27 3.74 0.04 14.77
N GLU A 28 3.32 -0.43 15.95
CA GLU A 28 2.56 0.34 16.93
C GLU A 28 3.52 0.87 18.00
N ILE A 29 3.47 2.17 18.22
CA ILE A 29 4.34 2.86 19.16
C ILE A 29 3.45 3.55 20.22
N ASP A 30 3.70 3.28 21.47
CA ASP A 30 3.12 4.01 22.58
C ASP A 30 3.75 5.42 22.65
N ALA A 31 2.93 6.44 22.44
CA ALA A 31 3.40 7.82 22.34
C ALA A 31 3.92 8.39 23.69
N GLU A 32 3.53 7.81 24.82
CA GLU A 32 3.97 8.27 26.17
C GLU A 32 5.30 7.62 26.56
N THR A 33 5.46 6.33 26.30
CA THR A 33 6.61 5.55 26.74
C THR A 33 7.68 5.35 25.68
N GLY A 34 7.33 5.49 24.39
CA GLY A 34 8.18 5.16 23.24
C GLY A 34 8.36 3.65 23.02
N LEU A 35 7.70 2.80 23.80
CA LEU A 35 7.72 1.37 23.58
C LEU A 35 6.99 1.04 22.27
N HIS A 36 7.54 0.11 21.52
CA HIS A 36 6.99 -0.28 20.24
C HIS A 36 6.96 -1.80 20.06
N ARG A 37 6.07 -2.25 19.18
CA ARG A 37 5.96 -3.65 18.77
C ARG A 37 5.57 -3.74 17.30
N PRO A 38 5.84 -4.86 16.61
CA PRO A 38 5.20 -5.15 15.34
C PRO A 38 3.68 -5.25 15.55
N TYR A 39 2.93 -4.47 14.77
CA TYR A 39 1.46 -4.53 14.74
C TYR A 39 1.01 -5.51 13.66
N ALA A 40 1.62 -5.41 12.46
CA ALA A 40 1.42 -6.34 11.35
C ALA A 40 2.72 -6.52 10.57
N THR A 41 2.86 -7.64 9.88
CA THR A 41 4.09 -8.03 9.16
C THR A 41 3.79 -8.47 7.73
N GLY A 42 4.83 -8.55 6.89
CA GLY A 42 4.68 -9.04 5.52
C GLY A 42 4.08 -8.02 4.54
N LEU A 43 3.96 -6.74 4.94
CA LEU A 43 3.63 -5.64 4.04
C LEU A 43 4.94 -5.09 3.45
N ARG A 44 5.25 -5.45 2.22
CA ARG A 44 6.58 -5.16 1.64
C ARG A 44 7.03 -3.71 1.87
N ASN A 45 6.21 -2.75 1.50
CA ASN A 45 6.54 -1.34 1.66
C ASN A 45 5.27 -0.52 1.97
N PRO A 46 4.80 -0.53 3.23
CA PRO A 46 3.64 0.27 3.65
C PRO A 46 4.05 1.75 3.70
N THR A 47 3.62 2.50 2.70
CA THR A 47 4.10 3.87 2.43
C THR A 47 3.24 4.96 3.02
N ALA A 48 1.95 4.71 3.19
CA ALA A 48 1.06 5.61 3.90
C ALA A 48 0.04 4.82 4.72
N LEU A 49 -0.32 5.37 5.86
CA LEU A 49 -1.26 4.80 6.80
C LEU A 49 -2.27 5.87 7.22
N THR A 50 -3.50 5.46 7.42
CA THR A 50 -4.54 6.34 7.97
C THR A 50 -5.59 5.52 8.71
N ILE A 51 -6.31 6.15 9.62
CA ILE A 51 -7.44 5.52 10.32
C ILE A 51 -8.73 5.94 9.65
N GLN A 52 -9.58 4.97 9.35
CA GLN A 52 -10.91 5.21 8.80
C GLN A 52 -11.80 5.83 9.88
N PRO A 53 -12.38 7.01 9.63
CA PRO A 53 -13.09 7.76 10.68
C PRO A 53 -14.28 7.04 11.32
N ASP A 54 -15.03 6.28 10.52
CA ASP A 54 -16.28 5.66 10.97
C ASP A 54 -16.12 4.29 11.64
N THR A 55 -14.99 3.61 11.38
CA THR A 55 -14.75 2.22 11.83
C THR A 55 -13.58 2.08 12.76
N ASP A 56 -12.75 3.10 12.92
CA ASP A 56 -11.45 3.10 13.60
C ASP A 56 -10.45 2.05 13.05
N GLN A 57 -10.70 1.52 11.86
CA GLN A 57 -9.79 0.58 11.20
C GLN A 57 -8.55 1.30 10.67
N LEU A 58 -7.40 0.70 10.88
CA LEU A 58 -6.15 1.15 10.29
C LEU A 58 -6.06 0.65 8.85
N TRP A 59 -5.84 1.55 7.91
CA TRP A 59 -5.63 1.28 6.50
C TRP A 59 -4.22 1.65 6.06
N ALA A 60 -3.70 0.91 5.09
CA ALA A 60 -2.42 1.18 4.46
C ALA A 60 -2.50 1.07 2.94
N VAL A 61 -1.67 1.86 2.26
CA VAL A 61 -1.28 1.57 0.87
C VAL A 61 0.12 0.98 0.87
N VAL A 62 0.32 -0.03 0.04
CA VAL A 62 1.55 -0.82 0.01
C VAL A 62 2.09 -0.92 -1.40
N ASN A 63 3.38 -0.59 -1.56
CA ASN A 63 4.10 -0.85 -2.79
C ASN A 63 4.65 -2.27 -2.75
N GLU A 64 4.22 -3.07 -3.71
CA GLU A 64 4.62 -4.46 -3.84
C GLU A 64 5.97 -4.65 -4.54
N ARG A 65 6.40 -5.90 -4.63
CA ARG A 65 7.68 -6.28 -5.22
C ARG A 65 7.68 -6.09 -6.74
N ASP A 66 8.85 -5.72 -7.25
CA ASP A 66 9.14 -5.60 -8.67
C ASP A 66 9.62 -6.92 -9.29
N GLU A 67 9.83 -6.92 -10.60
CA GLU A 67 10.50 -7.98 -11.39
C GLU A 67 9.66 -9.26 -11.57
N LEU A 68 8.32 -9.15 -11.55
CA LEU A 68 7.39 -10.17 -12.06
C LEU A 68 6.72 -9.77 -13.37
N GLY A 69 7.30 -8.78 -14.06
CA GLY A 69 6.79 -8.23 -15.32
C GLY A 69 5.99 -6.95 -15.11
N PRO A 70 5.44 -6.38 -16.19
CA PRO A 70 4.76 -5.08 -16.14
C PRO A 70 3.40 -5.13 -15.44
N ASP A 71 2.77 -6.30 -15.36
CA ASP A 71 1.39 -6.45 -14.91
C ASP A 71 1.26 -7.17 -13.55
N LEU A 72 2.39 -7.49 -12.90
CA LEU A 72 2.49 -8.09 -11.57
C LEU A 72 3.62 -7.45 -10.76
N VAL A 73 3.44 -7.27 -9.45
CA VAL A 73 2.28 -7.52 -8.57
C VAL A 73 1.49 -6.23 -8.45
N PRO A 74 0.17 -6.25 -8.26
CA PRO A 74 -0.56 -5.02 -7.96
C PRO A 74 -0.08 -4.40 -6.65
N ASP A 75 0.21 -3.11 -6.66
CA ASP A 75 0.22 -2.30 -5.45
C ASP A 75 -1.20 -2.29 -4.89
N TYR A 76 -1.38 -2.09 -3.58
CA TYR A 76 -2.68 -2.31 -2.98
C TYR A 76 -3.02 -1.36 -1.84
N LEU A 77 -4.33 -1.27 -1.58
CA LEU A 77 -4.94 -0.71 -0.39
C LEU A 77 -5.47 -1.86 0.47
N THR A 78 -5.23 -1.82 1.78
CA THR A 78 -5.71 -2.88 2.69
C THR A 78 -5.93 -2.39 4.10
N THR A 79 -6.85 -3.04 4.83
CA THR A 79 -6.92 -2.95 6.28
C THR A 79 -5.68 -3.59 6.90
N VAL A 80 -5.19 -3.02 7.99
CA VAL A 80 -4.05 -3.55 8.73
C VAL A 80 -4.54 -4.20 10.01
N GLN A 81 -4.51 -5.53 10.07
CA GLN A 81 -5.00 -6.31 11.21
C GLN A 81 -3.89 -6.57 12.21
N GLU A 82 -4.19 -6.41 13.50
CA GLU A 82 -3.23 -6.73 14.58
C GLU A 82 -2.80 -8.20 14.52
N GLY A 83 -1.48 -8.43 14.49
CA GLY A 83 -0.89 -9.77 14.35
C GLY A 83 -0.97 -10.34 12.93
N GLY A 84 -1.52 -9.59 11.97
CA GLY A 84 -1.67 -10.02 10.58
C GLY A 84 -0.34 -10.20 9.85
N PHE A 85 -0.31 -11.15 8.90
CA PHE A 85 0.80 -11.36 7.99
C PHE A 85 0.30 -11.25 6.54
N TYR A 86 0.95 -10.41 5.71
CA TYR A 86 0.49 -10.05 4.37
C TYR A 86 1.32 -10.66 3.23
N GLY A 87 2.19 -11.62 3.54
CA GLY A 87 2.83 -12.50 2.58
C GLY A 87 4.30 -12.23 2.32
N TRP A 88 4.73 -10.99 2.17
CA TRP A 88 6.13 -10.70 1.87
C TRP A 88 7.09 -11.21 2.98
N PRO A 89 8.21 -11.87 2.68
CA PRO A 89 8.74 -12.09 1.33
C PRO A 89 8.29 -13.39 0.68
N TYR A 90 7.61 -14.30 1.38
CA TYR A 90 7.35 -15.68 0.94
C TYR A 90 6.28 -15.79 -0.13
N SER A 91 5.30 -14.90 -0.08
CA SER A 91 4.19 -14.82 -1.03
C SER A 91 3.84 -13.37 -1.35
N TYR A 92 3.05 -13.17 -2.39
CA TYR A 92 2.50 -11.89 -2.82
C TYR A 92 0.99 -12.03 -3.07
N TRP A 93 0.27 -10.93 -3.00
CA TRP A 93 -1.17 -10.90 -3.18
C TRP A 93 -1.87 -12.04 -2.42
N GLY A 94 -1.67 -12.09 -1.11
CA GLY A 94 -2.07 -13.19 -0.26
C GLY A 94 -1.14 -14.40 -0.41
N GLN A 95 -1.69 -15.54 -0.82
CA GLN A 95 -1.00 -16.83 -0.75
C GLN A 95 -0.27 -17.26 -2.04
N HIS A 96 -0.07 -16.35 -3.00
CA HIS A 96 0.70 -16.66 -4.21
C HIS A 96 2.19 -16.75 -3.87
N VAL A 97 2.72 -17.97 -3.84
CA VAL A 97 4.13 -18.22 -3.48
C VAL A 97 5.08 -17.48 -4.42
N ASP A 98 6.04 -16.74 -3.87
CA ASP A 98 7.14 -16.18 -4.65
C ASP A 98 8.26 -17.23 -4.81
N PRO A 99 8.43 -17.83 -6.01
CA PRO A 99 9.37 -18.93 -6.20
C PRO A 99 10.83 -18.48 -6.16
N ARG A 100 11.10 -17.18 -6.17
CA ARG A 100 12.47 -16.61 -6.16
C ARG A 100 13.02 -16.45 -4.74
N VAL A 101 12.17 -16.40 -3.73
CA VAL A 101 12.58 -16.22 -2.33
C VAL A 101 13.14 -17.53 -1.75
N ARG A 102 14.25 -17.45 -1.05
CA ARG A 102 14.90 -18.59 -0.39
C ARG A 102 15.51 -18.14 0.96
N PRO A 103 15.36 -18.94 2.05
CA PRO A 103 14.49 -20.12 2.13
C PRO A 103 13.01 -19.78 2.05
N GLN A 104 12.18 -20.74 1.67
CA GLN A 104 10.72 -20.63 1.76
C GLN A 104 10.23 -20.95 3.18
N ASP A 105 9.06 -20.39 3.52
CA ASP A 105 8.29 -20.73 4.71
C ASP A 105 6.83 -20.97 4.29
N PRO A 106 6.48 -22.21 3.93
CA PRO A 106 5.15 -22.53 3.42
C PRO A 106 4.03 -22.22 4.41
N ASP A 107 4.24 -22.47 5.70
CA ASP A 107 3.24 -22.25 6.75
C ASP A 107 2.91 -20.75 6.86
N LYS A 108 3.93 -19.90 6.78
CA LYS A 108 3.73 -18.44 6.70
C LYS A 108 3.04 -18.02 5.42
N GLY A 109 3.45 -18.55 4.27
CA GLY A 109 2.81 -18.27 3.00
C GLY A 109 1.32 -18.61 2.99
N GLU A 110 0.94 -19.74 3.58
CA GLU A 110 -0.45 -20.18 3.72
C GLU A 110 -1.28 -19.33 4.69
N SER A 111 -0.63 -18.68 5.67
CA SER A 111 -1.28 -17.79 6.63
C SER A 111 -1.48 -16.34 6.11
N ALA A 112 -0.96 -16.05 4.92
CA ALA A 112 -0.98 -14.69 4.39
C ALA A 112 -2.39 -14.18 4.11
N ILE A 113 -2.68 -12.98 4.61
CA ILE A 113 -3.92 -12.25 4.35
C ILE A 113 -3.86 -11.68 2.95
N SER A 114 -4.94 -11.86 2.19
CA SER A 114 -5.08 -11.21 0.88
C SER A 114 -5.43 -9.72 1.06
N PRO A 115 -4.82 -8.82 0.30
CA PRO A 115 -5.20 -7.41 0.31
C PRO A 115 -6.66 -7.18 -0.09
N ASP A 116 -7.26 -6.10 0.43
CA ASP A 116 -8.67 -5.79 0.20
C ASP A 116 -8.92 -5.22 -1.21
N TYR A 117 -7.97 -4.41 -1.75
CA TYR A 117 -8.17 -3.72 -3.02
C TYR A 117 -6.87 -3.52 -3.81
N GLY A 118 -6.89 -3.92 -5.10
CA GLY A 118 -5.77 -3.73 -6.02
C GLY A 118 -5.81 -2.37 -6.72
N LEU A 119 -4.71 -1.64 -6.63
CA LEU A 119 -4.54 -0.33 -7.28
C LEU A 119 -3.96 -0.44 -8.70
N GLY A 120 -3.50 -1.62 -9.08
CA GLY A 120 -2.74 -1.84 -10.31
C GLY A 120 -1.24 -1.95 -10.07
N SER A 121 -0.56 -2.60 -11.01
CA SER A 121 0.86 -2.90 -10.86
C SER A 121 1.72 -1.66 -11.09
N HIS A 122 2.63 -1.40 -10.16
CA HIS A 122 3.66 -0.34 -10.26
C HIS A 122 3.13 1.10 -10.24
N VAL A 123 1.93 1.35 -9.71
CA VAL A 123 1.39 2.72 -9.55
C VAL A 123 2.10 3.50 -8.46
N ALA A 124 2.78 2.80 -7.55
CA ALA A 124 3.55 3.34 -6.44
C ALA A 124 2.74 4.31 -5.56
N PRO A 125 1.73 3.83 -4.81
CA PRO A 125 0.94 4.68 -3.92
C PRO A 125 1.80 5.16 -2.75
N LEU A 126 1.85 6.48 -2.52
CA LEU A 126 2.64 7.12 -1.46
C LEU A 126 1.82 8.03 -0.54
N GLY A 127 0.57 8.28 -0.84
CA GLY A 127 -0.33 9.12 -0.05
C GLY A 127 -1.68 8.48 0.14
N LEU A 128 -2.29 8.68 1.31
CA LEU A 128 -3.58 8.09 1.66
C LEU A 128 -4.33 9.03 2.60
N ALA A 129 -5.57 9.40 2.26
CA ALA A 129 -6.45 10.19 3.12
C ALA A 129 -7.91 9.84 2.89
N PHE A 130 -8.65 9.50 3.95
CA PHE A 130 -10.11 9.33 3.84
C PHE A 130 -10.79 10.65 3.52
N SER A 131 -11.81 10.57 2.68
CA SER A 131 -12.68 11.71 2.36
C SER A 131 -13.50 12.18 3.58
N ILE A 132 -14.04 13.37 3.45
CA ILE A 132 -14.99 13.94 4.40
C ILE A 132 -16.29 14.26 3.66
N PRO A 133 -17.45 14.28 4.33
CA PRO A 133 -18.75 14.51 3.71
C PRO A 133 -18.83 15.82 2.91
N GLU A 134 -18.06 16.82 3.31
CA GLU A 134 -18.00 18.15 2.69
C GLU A 134 -17.38 18.14 1.27
N MET A 135 -16.75 17.03 0.86
CA MET A 135 -16.21 16.84 -0.49
C MET A 135 -17.29 16.69 -1.58
N GLY A 136 -18.56 16.63 -1.18
CA GLY A 136 -19.72 16.47 -2.07
C GLY A 136 -20.06 15.00 -2.35
N ASP A 137 -21.28 14.75 -2.82
CA ASP A 137 -21.88 13.41 -2.93
C ASP A 137 -21.00 12.39 -3.68
N GLU A 138 -20.28 12.84 -4.70
CA GLU A 138 -19.40 11.96 -5.52
C GLU A 138 -18.18 11.46 -4.75
N PHE A 139 -17.69 12.24 -3.78
CA PHE A 139 -16.45 11.97 -3.03
C PHE A 139 -16.68 11.89 -1.52
N ALA A 140 -17.93 11.70 -1.09
CA ALA A 140 -18.30 11.74 0.34
C ALA A 140 -17.81 10.51 1.13
N GLU A 141 -17.73 9.33 0.51
CA GLU A 141 -17.35 8.09 1.16
C GLU A 141 -16.28 7.38 0.33
N GLY A 142 -15.04 7.38 0.81
CA GLY A 142 -13.93 6.75 0.13
C GLY A 142 -12.58 7.29 0.55
N VAL A 143 -11.57 7.04 -0.27
CA VAL A 143 -10.19 7.39 0.05
C VAL A 143 -9.45 7.96 -1.15
N PHE A 144 -8.72 9.05 -0.94
CA PHE A 144 -7.81 9.63 -1.92
C PHE A 144 -6.42 9.01 -1.80
N ILE A 145 -5.87 8.57 -2.93
CA ILE A 145 -4.56 7.92 -3.01
C ILE A 145 -3.67 8.65 -4.00
N GLY A 146 -2.50 9.07 -3.53
CA GLY A 146 -1.47 9.66 -4.36
C GLY A 146 -0.60 8.58 -5.02
N GLU A 147 -0.77 8.37 -6.31
CA GLU A 147 0.02 7.44 -7.11
C GLU A 147 1.26 8.15 -7.68
N HIS A 148 2.43 7.80 -7.13
CA HIS A 148 3.72 8.38 -7.54
C HIS A 148 4.07 8.04 -9.00
N GLY A 149 3.65 6.88 -9.44
CA GLY A 149 3.79 6.39 -10.80
C GLY A 149 5.01 5.49 -11.03
N SER A 150 4.91 4.67 -12.06
CA SER A 150 5.87 3.63 -12.40
C SER A 150 7.22 4.19 -12.86
N TRP A 151 8.27 3.38 -12.71
CA TRP A 151 9.60 3.63 -13.27
C TRP A 151 10.06 2.50 -14.21
N ASN A 152 9.41 1.35 -14.16
CA ASN A 152 9.82 0.09 -14.77
C ASN A 152 8.81 -0.45 -15.80
N ARG A 153 7.95 0.43 -16.35
CA ARG A 153 6.98 0.08 -17.41
C ARG A 153 7.29 0.85 -18.70
N ASN A 154 7.05 0.20 -19.85
CA ASN A 154 7.12 0.87 -21.15
C ASN A 154 5.99 1.91 -21.30
N ASP A 155 4.78 1.54 -20.87
CA ASP A 155 3.64 2.44 -20.76
C ASP A 155 3.52 2.88 -19.31
N PRO A 156 3.92 4.10 -18.96
CA PRO A 156 3.87 4.59 -17.58
C PRO A 156 2.45 4.60 -17.04
N VAL A 157 2.30 4.21 -15.76
CA VAL A 157 1.03 4.20 -15.01
C VAL A 157 1.18 4.98 -13.69
N GLY A 158 0.05 5.36 -13.09
CA GLY A 158 0.03 6.24 -11.93
C GLY A 158 0.22 7.70 -12.35
N TYR A 159 1.05 8.47 -11.66
CA TYR A 159 1.27 9.92 -11.86
C TYR A 159 -0.01 10.72 -11.73
N LYS A 160 -0.83 10.38 -10.76
CA LYS A 160 -2.15 10.99 -10.53
C LYS A 160 -2.58 10.84 -9.07
N VAL A 161 -3.63 11.53 -8.70
CA VAL A 161 -4.38 11.21 -7.49
C VAL A 161 -5.66 10.56 -7.91
N VAL A 162 -5.95 9.40 -7.33
CA VAL A 162 -7.20 8.69 -7.55
C VAL A 162 -8.07 8.74 -6.31
N PHE A 163 -9.37 8.61 -6.50
CA PHE A 163 -10.35 8.37 -5.44
C PHE A 163 -10.86 6.93 -5.58
N VAL A 164 -10.76 6.15 -4.53
CA VAL A 164 -11.37 4.83 -4.44
C VAL A 164 -12.66 4.97 -3.64
N PRO A 165 -13.83 4.77 -4.27
CA PRO A 165 -15.11 4.82 -3.57
C PRO A 165 -15.23 3.71 -2.53
N PHE A 166 -15.95 3.99 -1.45
CA PHE A 166 -16.30 3.02 -0.44
C PHE A 166 -17.82 2.87 -0.32
N SER A 167 -18.24 1.71 0.14
CA SER A 167 -19.62 1.44 0.53
C SER A 167 -19.62 0.52 1.75
N ASN A 168 -20.38 0.88 2.79
CA ASN A 168 -20.41 0.11 4.05
C ASN A 168 -19.03 -0.08 4.70
N GLY A 169 -18.12 0.86 4.53
CA GLY A 169 -16.80 0.86 5.13
C GLY A 169 -15.73 0.07 4.34
N GLU A 170 -16.05 -0.45 3.16
CA GLU A 170 -15.15 -1.23 2.30
C GLU A 170 -15.04 -0.61 0.90
N PRO A 171 -13.90 -0.79 0.19
CA PRO A 171 -13.75 -0.33 -1.19
C PRO A 171 -14.83 -0.94 -2.11
N ASP A 172 -15.50 -0.10 -2.90
CA ASP A 172 -16.56 -0.51 -3.81
C ASP A 172 -16.49 0.26 -5.13
N GLY A 173 -16.12 -0.41 -6.20
CA GLY A 173 -16.03 0.15 -7.54
C GLY A 173 -14.59 0.39 -8.03
N GLU A 174 -14.49 0.96 -9.23
CA GLU A 174 -13.20 1.28 -9.87
C GLU A 174 -12.65 2.63 -9.36
N PRO A 175 -11.32 2.81 -9.35
CA PRO A 175 -10.74 4.10 -8.94
C PRO A 175 -11.11 5.20 -9.93
N ILE A 176 -11.45 6.37 -9.41
CA ILE A 176 -11.79 7.57 -10.18
C ILE A 176 -10.57 8.48 -10.25
N ASP A 177 -10.19 8.92 -11.44
CA ASP A 177 -9.11 9.89 -11.61
C ASP A 177 -9.54 11.27 -11.06
N PHE A 178 -8.90 11.71 -9.97
CA PHE A 178 -9.24 12.96 -9.30
C PHE A 178 -8.32 14.13 -9.73
N VAL A 179 -7.00 13.93 -9.69
CA VAL A 179 -6.03 14.90 -10.20
C VAL A 179 -5.09 14.22 -11.17
N THR A 180 -5.05 14.72 -12.40
CA THR A 180 -4.23 14.21 -13.50
C THR A 180 -3.30 15.27 -14.07
N GLY A 181 -2.56 14.92 -15.14
CA GLY A 181 -1.68 15.86 -15.85
C GLY A 181 -0.25 15.95 -15.33
N PHE A 182 0.12 15.11 -14.37
CA PHE A 182 1.52 14.96 -13.91
C PHE A 182 2.39 14.22 -14.92
N LEU A 183 1.79 13.42 -15.80
CA LEU A 183 2.43 12.82 -16.96
C LEU A 183 1.89 13.45 -18.23
N THR A 184 2.77 13.81 -19.16
CA THR A 184 2.38 14.35 -20.47
C THR A 184 2.14 13.25 -21.49
N ASP A 185 1.45 13.57 -22.60
CA ASP A 185 1.17 12.60 -23.67
C ASP A 185 2.45 12.02 -24.30
N ASP A 186 3.55 12.76 -24.24
CA ASP A 186 4.88 12.29 -24.69
C ASP A 186 5.69 11.64 -23.53
N SER A 187 5.01 11.17 -22.50
CA SER A 187 5.56 10.44 -21.34
C SER A 187 6.63 11.19 -20.54
N ARG A 188 6.59 12.53 -20.57
CA ARG A 188 7.44 13.36 -19.69
C ARG A 188 6.74 13.66 -18.38
N THR A 189 7.46 13.48 -17.29
CA THR A 189 6.98 13.75 -15.94
C THR A 189 7.03 15.25 -15.63
N ARG A 190 5.90 15.84 -15.24
CA ARG A 190 5.79 17.20 -14.69
C ARG A 190 5.85 17.24 -13.17
N GLY A 191 5.48 16.13 -12.54
CA GLY A 191 5.48 15.93 -11.09
C GLY A 191 5.09 14.52 -10.75
N ARG A 192 5.25 14.16 -9.48
CA ARG A 192 4.90 12.83 -8.97
C ARG A 192 4.22 13.01 -7.61
N PRO A 193 2.93 12.67 -7.46
CA PRO A 193 2.24 12.74 -6.17
C PRO A 193 2.95 11.93 -5.08
N VAL A 194 2.92 12.43 -3.84
CA VAL A 194 3.48 11.75 -2.67
C VAL A 194 2.41 11.72 -1.58
N GLY A 195 2.43 12.67 -0.65
CA GLY A 195 1.45 12.76 0.42
C GLY A 195 0.10 13.31 -0.07
N VAL A 196 -0.98 12.85 0.55
CA VAL A 196 -2.32 13.39 0.41
C VAL A 196 -2.83 13.73 1.80
N THR A 197 -3.44 14.88 1.95
CA THR A 197 -4.14 15.29 3.18
C THR A 197 -5.37 16.10 2.81
N ILE A 198 -6.40 16.05 3.64
CA ILE A 198 -7.62 16.82 3.49
C ILE A 198 -7.64 17.87 4.59
N ASP A 199 -8.01 19.09 4.22
CA ASP A 199 -8.23 20.20 5.15
C ASP A 199 -9.73 20.16 5.53
N PRO A 200 -10.05 19.94 6.82
CA PRO A 200 -11.42 19.83 7.29
C PRO A 200 -12.19 21.18 7.35
#